data_c62c5592d36c9eba57863d4de868d406
#
_entry.id   c62c5592d36c9eba57863d4de868d406
#
_cell.length_a   1.000
_cell.length_b   1.000
_cell.length_c   1.000
_cell.angle_alpha   90.00
_cell.angle_beta   90.00
_cell.angle_gamma   90.00
#
_symmetry.space_group_name_H-M   'P 1'
#
loop_
_entity.id
_entity.type
_entity.pdbx_description
1 polymer ?
#
loop_
_entity_poly.entity_id
_entity_poly.type
_entity_poly.pdbx_seq_one_letter_code
_entity_poly.pdbx_strand_id
1 'polypeptide(L)'
;MNGLAADAADESLCDVAMKILVLNAGSSSQKSCLYEFKAEALAAPSRPLWEAEIDWTHHQGSAELKVATADGVSLEETLKAESRSEATGHMLRTLWSGKTKIIAQPSDIDVVGHRVVHGGLEFEQSTFVTAEVKAAIARLSELAPAHNPANLEGIVAIEQILGAVPQAAVFDTAFHAQMPEMAAIYPGPYEWLEQDIRRYGFHGISHQYCAARAAEILDRDLKDLRLVTCHLGNGCSLAAIRGGRSVNTTMGFTPLEGLMMGSRSGSIDPGLLLHLLRQPNYSVDKLDHILNQESGLEGVSGISSDLREILAAMGQGNSRAQLAFDAYVHSLRSHIGAMLASLGGWDALAFTAGVGEHAAAVRAAACEAFAFLGLKLDSEKNAQSRLDWDIAAPDSTVRVLVIHTQEDWEIARECWKLTRH
;
A
#
# COMPACT_ATOMS: atom_id res chain seq x y z
N MET A 1 40.10 34.05 29.49
CA MET A 1 38.94 34.59 28.77
C MET A 1 39.04 34.13 27.33
N ASN A 2 38.30 33.19 26.93
CA ASN A 2 37.87 32.85 25.56
C ASN A 2 37.23 31.46 25.61
N GLY A 3 36.02 31.45 25.85
CA GLY A 3 35.13 30.31 25.69
C GLY A 3 33.72 30.88 25.57
N LEU A 4 32.90 30.33 24.69
CA LEU A 4 31.49 30.66 24.38
C LEU A 4 31.30 31.48 23.09
N ALA A 5 31.35 30.79 21.97
CA ALA A 5 30.64 31.18 20.75
C ALA A 5 30.66 30.02 19.74
N ALA A 6 29.96 28.90 20.04
CA ALA A 6 29.84 27.79 19.09
C ALA A 6 28.54 26.97 19.29
N ASP A 7 27.45 27.50 19.86
CA ASP A 7 26.23 26.73 20.10
C ASP A 7 24.92 27.40 19.67
N ALA A 8 24.97 28.46 18.85
CA ALA A 8 23.76 29.21 18.48
C ALA A 8 23.32 29.02 17.03
N ALA A 9 23.97 28.12 16.27
CA ALA A 9 23.68 27.96 14.84
C ALA A 9 22.81 26.69 14.49
N ASP A 10 22.56 25.79 15.44
CA ASP A 10 21.91 24.50 15.16
C ASP A 10 20.42 24.44 15.59
N GLU A 11 19.96 25.39 16.40
CA GLU A 11 18.54 25.43 16.82
C GLU A 11 17.61 26.10 15.79
N SER A 12 18.10 26.83 14.80
CA SER A 12 17.24 27.56 13.85
C SER A 12 16.76 26.72 12.65
N LEU A 13 17.27 25.53 12.44
CA LEU A 13 16.85 24.60 11.37
C LEU A 13 15.69 23.69 11.76
N CYS A 14 15.31 23.66 13.03
CA CYS A 14 14.25 22.77 13.54
C CYS A 14 12.82 23.28 13.29
N ASP A 15 12.61 24.55 12.94
CA ASP A 15 11.27 25.15 12.98
C ASP A 15 10.67 25.47 11.61
N VAL A 16 11.32 25.12 10.51
CA VAL A 16 10.81 25.40 9.16
C VAL A 16 9.81 24.31 8.76
N ALA A 17 8.56 24.72 8.60
CA ALA A 17 7.53 23.84 8.03
C ALA A 17 7.88 23.51 6.57
N MET A 18 7.80 22.21 6.22
CA MET A 18 8.09 21.71 4.87
C MET A 18 6.80 21.27 4.19
N LYS A 19 6.57 21.71 2.96
CA LYS A 19 5.45 21.27 2.12
C LYS A 19 5.87 20.13 1.22
N ILE A 20 5.26 18.99 1.44
CA ILE A 20 5.55 17.73 0.75
C ILE A 20 4.35 17.35 -0.10
N LEU A 21 4.53 17.34 -1.41
CA LEU A 21 3.55 16.82 -2.36
C LEU A 21 3.77 15.31 -2.55
N VAL A 22 2.71 14.53 -2.45
CA VAL A 22 2.74 13.08 -2.66
C VAL A 22 1.96 12.71 -3.90
N LEU A 23 2.54 11.87 -4.76
CA LEU A 23 1.87 11.23 -5.88
C LEU A 23 1.86 9.71 -5.67
N ASN A 24 0.68 9.16 -5.46
CA ASN A 24 0.42 7.74 -5.32
C ASN A 24 -0.35 7.26 -6.55
N ALA A 25 0.41 6.95 -7.61
CA ALA A 25 -0.15 6.54 -8.89
C ALA A 25 -0.40 5.03 -8.94
N GLY A 26 -1.66 4.65 -9.16
CA GLY A 26 -2.08 3.30 -9.52
C GLY A 26 -2.24 3.13 -11.04
N SER A 27 -2.66 1.92 -11.46
CA SER A 27 -2.90 1.62 -12.87
C SER A 27 -4.12 2.36 -13.47
N SER A 28 -5.17 2.60 -12.66
CA SER A 28 -6.44 3.18 -13.10
C SER A 28 -6.76 4.54 -12.47
N SER A 29 -6.11 4.89 -11.37
CA SER A 29 -6.30 6.17 -10.69
C SER A 29 -5.00 6.69 -10.10
N GLN A 30 -4.95 7.97 -9.79
CA GLN A 30 -3.86 8.61 -9.07
C GLN A 30 -4.43 9.44 -7.94
N LYS A 31 -3.94 9.18 -6.74
CA LYS A 31 -4.16 10.03 -5.57
C LYS A 31 -2.96 10.95 -5.37
N SER A 32 -3.22 12.18 -4.95
CA SER A 32 -2.18 13.15 -4.67
C SER A 32 -2.56 13.99 -3.47
N CYS A 33 -1.61 14.22 -2.58
CA CYS A 33 -1.84 14.96 -1.33
C CYS A 33 -0.72 15.98 -1.10
N LEU A 34 -1.05 17.16 -0.60
CA LEU A 34 -0.07 18.12 -0.11
C LEU A 34 -0.13 18.15 1.42
N TYR A 35 0.99 17.82 2.05
CA TYR A 35 1.16 17.91 3.50
C TYR A 35 2.05 19.07 3.90
N GLU A 36 1.84 19.59 5.10
CA GLU A 36 2.79 20.48 5.77
C GLU A 36 3.35 19.76 7.00
N PHE A 37 4.65 19.49 6.97
CA PHE A 37 5.38 18.82 8.06
C PHE A 37 6.12 19.83 8.92
N LYS A 38 6.01 19.67 10.24
CA LYS A 38 6.82 20.32 11.25
C LYS A 38 7.51 19.22 12.07
N ALA A 39 8.65 19.51 12.65
CA ALA A 39 9.44 18.51 13.40
C ALA A 39 8.63 17.76 14.48
N GLU A 40 7.67 18.44 15.10
CA GLU A 40 6.79 17.90 16.15
C GLU A 40 5.63 17.05 15.60
N ALA A 41 5.31 17.14 14.30
CA ALA A 41 4.12 16.53 13.71
C ALA A 41 4.31 15.07 13.24
N LEU A 42 5.48 14.45 13.49
CA LEU A 42 5.79 13.08 13.03
C LEU A 42 5.11 11.97 13.83
N ALA A 43 4.56 12.28 14.99
CA ALA A 43 4.00 11.28 15.91
C ALA A 43 2.63 10.73 15.47
N ALA A 44 1.84 11.50 14.69
CA ALA A 44 0.54 11.06 14.23
C ALA A 44 0.23 11.61 12.84
N PRO A 45 -0.55 10.89 12.00
CA PRO A 45 -0.94 11.37 10.69
C PRO A 45 -1.70 12.70 10.77
N SER A 46 -1.23 13.68 10.02
CA SER A 46 -1.94 14.96 9.85
C SER A 46 -2.85 14.91 8.63
N ARG A 47 -3.93 15.68 8.66
CA ARG A 47 -4.78 15.85 7.49
C ARG A 47 -4.00 16.62 6.41
N PRO A 48 -4.05 16.20 5.13
CA PRO A 48 -3.43 16.95 4.05
C PRO A 48 -4.08 18.34 3.90
N LEU A 49 -3.31 19.33 3.51
CA LEU A 49 -3.81 20.66 3.18
C LEU A 49 -4.68 20.65 1.92
N TRP A 50 -4.35 19.75 1.01
CA TRP A 50 -5.03 19.52 -0.26
C TRP A 50 -4.89 18.06 -0.65
N GLU A 51 -5.96 17.48 -1.15
CA GLU A 51 -6.01 16.13 -1.71
C GLU A 51 -6.72 16.16 -3.05
N ALA A 52 -6.27 15.32 -3.98
CA ALA A 52 -6.89 15.15 -5.27
C ALA A 52 -6.85 13.69 -5.72
N GLU A 53 -7.84 13.32 -6.51
CA GLU A 53 -7.93 12.03 -7.17
C GLU A 53 -8.27 12.23 -8.63
N ILE A 54 -7.51 11.57 -9.52
CA ILE A 54 -7.85 11.43 -10.93
C ILE A 54 -8.21 9.98 -11.18
N ASP A 55 -9.35 9.75 -11.81
CA ASP A 55 -9.82 8.43 -12.26
C ASP A 55 -9.93 8.41 -13.79
N TRP A 56 -9.27 7.43 -14.42
CA TRP A 56 -9.28 7.23 -15.88
C TRP A 56 -10.19 6.08 -16.33
N THR A 57 -10.96 5.45 -15.42
CA THR A 57 -11.69 4.21 -15.72
C THR A 57 -13.00 4.42 -16.48
N HIS A 58 -13.62 5.59 -16.35
CA HIS A 58 -15.01 5.78 -16.76
C HIS A 58 -15.21 6.09 -18.26
N HIS A 59 -14.27 6.79 -18.91
CA HIS A 59 -14.43 7.14 -20.33
C HIS A 59 -13.07 7.23 -21.04
N GLN A 60 -12.93 6.60 -22.20
CA GLN A 60 -11.76 6.75 -23.07
C GLN A 60 -11.59 8.23 -23.49
N GLY A 61 -10.42 8.83 -23.24
CA GLY A 61 -10.11 10.22 -23.58
C GLY A 61 -10.63 11.26 -22.58
N SER A 62 -11.11 10.83 -21.42
CA SER A 62 -11.47 11.74 -20.32
C SER A 62 -11.01 11.17 -18.96
N ALA A 63 -10.86 12.04 -17.99
CA ALA A 63 -10.54 11.70 -16.61
C ALA A 63 -11.49 12.45 -15.66
N GLU A 64 -11.91 11.82 -14.59
CA GLU A 64 -12.63 12.49 -13.51
C GLU A 64 -11.62 13.00 -12.49
N LEU A 65 -11.65 14.31 -12.23
CA LEU A 65 -10.85 14.96 -11.21
C LEU A 65 -11.73 15.36 -10.02
N LYS A 66 -11.32 14.93 -8.83
CA LYS A 66 -11.88 15.39 -7.56
C LYS A 66 -10.77 16.02 -6.74
N VAL A 67 -11.05 17.19 -6.16
CA VAL A 67 -10.11 17.91 -5.29
C VAL A 67 -10.84 18.34 -4.04
N ALA A 68 -10.18 18.23 -2.89
CA ALA A 68 -10.64 18.75 -1.62
C ALA A 68 -9.50 19.42 -0.85
N THR A 69 -9.83 20.43 -0.05
CA THR A 69 -8.89 21.15 0.80
C THR A 69 -9.22 20.97 2.28
N ALA A 70 -8.26 21.20 3.16
CA ALA A 70 -8.44 21.05 4.60
C ALA A 70 -9.55 21.95 5.18
N ASP A 71 -9.79 23.11 4.58
CA ASP A 71 -10.84 24.06 4.95
C ASP A 71 -12.22 23.72 4.36
N GLY A 72 -12.33 22.61 3.61
CA GLY A 72 -13.61 22.07 3.13
C GLY A 72 -14.04 22.57 1.74
N VAL A 73 -13.18 23.29 1.01
CA VAL A 73 -13.44 23.62 -0.39
C VAL A 73 -13.25 22.39 -1.27
N SER A 74 -14.17 22.12 -2.20
CA SER A 74 -14.08 20.99 -3.12
C SER A 74 -14.29 21.40 -4.57
N LEU A 75 -13.71 20.61 -5.48
CA LEU A 75 -13.86 20.74 -6.93
C LEU A 75 -14.07 19.35 -7.50
N GLU A 76 -15.07 19.18 -8.36
CA GLU A 76 -15.25 18.00 -9.19
C GLU A 76 -15.40 18.45 -10.64
N GLU A 77 -14.64 17.83 -11.54
CA GLU A 77 -14.72 18.13 -12.96
C GLU A 77 -14.30 16.93 -13.82
N THR A 78 -14.86 16.86 -15.03
CA THR A 78 -14.44 15.89 -16.05
C THR A 78 -13.46 16.57 -17.00
N LEU A 79 -12.24 16.05 -17.04
CA LEU A 79 -11.16 16.55 -17.88
C LEU A 79 -11.19 15.82 -19.24
N LYS A 80 -11.05 16.58 -20.33
CA LYS A 80 -10.60 16.01 -21.58
C LYS A 80 -9.07 16.05 -21.56
N ALA A 81 -8.44 14.90 -21.47
CA ALA A 81 -6.99 14.78 -21.42
C ALA A 81 -6.52 13.72 -22.44
N GLU A 82 -5.59 14.10 -23.29
CA GLU A 82 -4.99 13.20 -24.28
C GLU A 82 -3.91 12.31 -23.65
N SER A 83 -3.40 12.69 -22.47
CA SER A 83 -2.38 11.96 -21.73
C SER A 83 -2.54 12.09 -20.20
N ARG A 84 -1.96 11.13 -19.46
CA ARG A 84 -1.87 11.19 -18.01
C ARG A 84 -1.09 12.42 -17.54
N SER A 85 -0.01 12.77 -18.23
CA SER A 85 0.80 13.97 -17.92
C SER A 85 -0.02 15.26 -18.00
N GLU A 86 -0.89 15.38 -19.00
CA GLU A 86 -1.77 16.54 -19.15
C GLU A 86 -2.79 16.64 -18.01
N ALA A 87 -3.44 15.52 -17.67
CA ALA A 87 -4.38 15.45 -16.55
C ALA A 87 -3.69 15.76 -15.21
N THR A 88 -2.50 15.19 -14.98
CA THR A 88 -1.69 15.49 -13.79
C THR A 88 -1.31 16.97 -13.73
N GLY A 89 -0.92 17.56 -14.86
CA GLY A 89 -0.61 19.00 -14.94
C GLY A 89 -1.83 19.88 -14.64
N HIS A 90 -3.03 19.46 -15.07
CA HIS A 90 -4.27 20.17 -14.73
C HIS A 90 -4.58 20.06 -13.23
N MET A 91 -4.52 18.85 -12.68
CA MET A 91 -4.70 18.60 -11.25
C MET A 91 -3.76 19.47 -10.41
N LEU A 92 -2.47 19.47 -10.71
CA LEU A 92 -1.49 20.24 -9.95
C LEU A 92 -1.72 21.74 -10.02
N ARG A 93 -2.21 22.27 -11.15
CA ARG A 93 -2.57 23.70 -11.25
C ARG A 93 -3.60 24.12 -10.22
N THR A 94 -4.47 23.22 -9.74
CA THR A 94 -5.46 23.54 -8.71
C THR A 94 -4.84 23.87 -7.35
N LEU A 95 -3.55 23.51 -7.12
CA LEU A 95 -2.79 23.87 -5.92
C LEU A 95 -2.50 25.38 -5.82
N TRP A 96 -2.24 26.04 -6.95
CA TRP A 96 -1.85 27.46 -6.98
C TRP A 96 -2.80 28.37 -7.79
N SER A 97 -3.90 27.81 -8.32
CA SER A 97 -4.92 28.57 -9.04
C SER A 97 -6.33 28.03 -8.79
N GLY A 98 -7.34 28.88 -9.00
CA GLY A 98 -8.75 28.51 -8.82
C GLY A 98 -9.19 28.53 -7.35
N LYS A 99 -10.34 27.88 -7.08
CA LYS A 99 -10.99 27.93 -5.76
C LYS A 99 -10.33 27.05 -4.69
N THR A 100 -9.57 26.04 -5.11
CA THR A 100 -8.86 25.09 -4.23
C THR A 100 -7.40 25.46 -4.01
N LYS A 101 -7.00 26.68 -4.37
CA LYS A 101 -5.65 27.20 -4.20
C LYS A 101 -5.21 27.20 -2.74
N ILE A 102 -4.06 26.55 -2.46
CA ILE A 102 -3.45 26.41 -1.12
C ILE A 102 -2.07 27.04 -1.05
N ILE A 103 -1.34 27.08 -2.18
CA ILE A 103 -0.01 27.68 -2.28
C ILE A 103 0.00 28.85 -3.26
N ALA A 104 0.98 29.74 -3.16
CA ALA A 104 1.08 30.90 -4.05
C ALA A 104 1.62 30.53 -5.43
N GLN A 105 2.61 29.63 -5.47
CA GLN A 105 3.37 29.24 -6.65
C GLN A 105 3.94 27.82 -6.50
N PRO A 106 4.32 27.16 -7.61
CA PRO A 106 4.89 25.80 -7.58
C PRO A 106 6.13 25.65 -6.69
N SER A 107 6.97 26.68 -6.61
CA SER A 107 8.20 26.68 -5.77
C SER A 107 7.94 26.71 -4.26
N ASP A 108 6.69 26.79 -3.83
CA ASP A 108 6.32 26.63 -2.42
C ASP A 108 6.30 25.15 -2.00
N ILE A 109 6.48 24.20 -2.95
CA ILE A 109 6.64 22.77 -2.71
C ILE A 109 8.12 22.49 -2.50
N ASP A 110 8.48 21.95 -1.34
CA ASP A 110 9.87 21.68 -0.97
C ASP A 110 10.38 20.34 -1.52
N VAL A 111 9.52 19.32 -1.56
CA VAL A 111 9.86 18.00 -2.09
C VAL A 111 8.61 17.28 -2.62
N VAL A 112 8.79 16.41 -3.61
CA VAL A 112 7.73 15.55 -4.15
C VAL A 112 8.06 14.10 -3.88
N GLY A 113 7.15 13.37 -3.22
CA GLY A 113 7.24 11.92 -2.98
C GLY A 113 6.44 11.14 -4.02
N HIS A 114 7.05 10.14 -4.61
CA HIS A 114 6.42 9.22 -5.54
C HIS A 114 6.36 7.81 -4.96
N ARG A 115 5.19 7.19 -4.97
CA ARG A 115 5.12 5.75 -4.83
C ARG A 115 5.68 5.09 -6.08
N VAL A 116 6.63 4.16 -5.90
CA VAL A 116 7.15 3.28 -6.95
C VAL A 116 6.90 1.84 -6.54
N VAL A 117 6.26 1.05 -7.40
CA VAL A 117 5.81 -0.29 -6.99
C VAL A 117 6.97 -1.24 -6.80
N HIS A 118 7.99 -1.22 -7.64
CA HIS A 118 9.09 -2.19 -7.57
C HIS A 118 10.46 -1.53 -7.55
N GLY A 119 11.20 -1.77 -6.46
CA GLY A 119 12.57 -1.28 -6.26
C GLY A 119 13.67 -2.31 -6.52
N GLY A 120 13.31 -3.56 -6.84
CA GLY A 120 14.28 -4.65 -7.04
C GLY A 120 15.07 -4.92 -5.76
N LEU A 121 16.32 -5.33 -5.93
CA LEU A 121 17.33 -5.41 -4.88
C LEU A 121 18.15 -4.11 -4.76
N GLU A 122 17.97 -3.19 -5.70
CA GLU A 122 18.74 -1.95 -5.75
C GLU A 122 18.26 -0.93 -4.71
N PHE A 123 16.96 -0.98 -4.34
CA PHE A 123 16.37 0.01 -3.45
C PHE A 123 15.74 -0.65 -2.22
N GLU A 124 16.53 -0.74 -1.16
CA GLU A 124 16.10 -1.23 0.16
C GLU A 124 15.46 -0.15 1.03
N GLN A 125 15.48 1.10 0.57
CA GLN A 125 14.93 2.28 1.26
C GLN A 125 14.53 3.35 0.25
N SER A 126 13.80 4.34 0.73
CA SER A 126 13.44 5.54 -0.04
C SER A 126 14.70 6.30 -0.46
N THR A 127 14.69 6.92 -1.65
CA THR A 127 15.85 7.65 -2.17
C THR A 127 15.43 8.87 -3.01
N PHE A 128 16.32 9.87 -3.12
CA PHE A 128 16.11 10.96 -4.07
C PHE A 128 16.20 10.47 -5.51
N VAL A 129 15.33 11.00 -6.35
CA VAL A 129 15.28 10.67 -7.78
C VAL A 129 16.44 11.37 -8.50
N THR A 130 17.33 10.55 -9.05
CA THR A 130 18.43 10.98 -9.95
C THR A 130 18.22 10.37 -11.34
N ALA A 131 19.11 10.67 -12.29
CA ALA A 131 19.09 10.04 -13.60
C ALA A 131 19.30 8.51 -13.50
N GLU A 132 20.16 8.07 -12.56
CA GLU A 132 20.45 6.66 -12.30
C GLU A 132 19.23 5.95 -11.71
N VAL A 133 18.52 6.59 -10.77
CA VAL A 133 17.28 6.05 -10.18
C VAL A 133 16.19 5.90 -11.24
N LYS A 134 16.01 6.89 -12.12
CA LYS A 134 15.07 6.78 -13.26
C LYS A 134 15.44 5.65 -14.21
N ALA A 135 16.72 5.49 -14.53
CA ALA A 135 17.19 4.39 -15.37
C ALA A 135 16.96 3.02 -14.70
N ALA A 136 17.15 2.91 -13.40
CA ALA A 136 16.87 1.69 -12.64
C ALA A 136 15.37 1.37 -12.62
N ILE A 137 14.48 2.34 -12.36
CA ILE A 137 13.02 2.15 -12.42
C ILE A 137 12.59 1.69 -13.82
N ALA A 138 13.21 2.23 -14.89
CA ALA A 138 12.95 1.80 -16.25
C ALA A 138 13.33 0.32 -16.48
N ARG A 139 14.51 -0.12 -16.01
CA ARG A 139 14.92 -1.55 -16.07
C ARG A 139 13.98 -2.45 -15.28
N LEU A 140 13.64 -2.05 -14.06
CA LEU A 140 12.74 -2.79 -13.19
C LEU A 140 11.29 -2.85 -13.69
N SER A 141 10.96 -2.16 -14.78
CA SER A 141 9.67 -2.30 -15.47
C SER A 141 9.44 -3.71 -16.03
N GLU A 142 10.48 -4.50 -16.25
CA GLU A 142 10.35 -5.91 -16.60
C GLU A 142 9.72 -6.75 -15.47
N LEU A 143 9.97 -6.35 -14.21
CA LEU A 143 9.41 -7.01 -13.01
C LEU A 143 8.02 -6.47 -12.64
N ALA A 144 7.69 -5.25 -13.05
CA ALA A 144 6.41 -4.60 -12.76
C ALA A 144 5.87 -3.85 -13.99
N PRO A 145 5.57 -4.55 -15.11
CA PRO A 145 5.23 -3.92 -16.39
C PRO A 145 3.92 -3.12 -16.35
N ALA A 146 3.01 -3.46 -15.44
CA ALA A 146 1.75 -2.74 -15.26
C ALA A 146 1.87 -1.46 -14.42
N HIS A 147 3.00 -1.23 -13.72
CA HIS A 147 3.10 -0.19 -12.70
C HIS A 147 4.32 0.73 -12.88
N ASN A 148 5.55 0.19 -12.93
CA ASN A 148 6.77 1.00 -12.98
C ASN A 148 6.83 1.97 -14.16
N PRO A 149 6.37 1.63 -15.39
CA PRO A 149 6.31 2.60 -16.48
C PRO A 149 5.46 3.83 -16.15
N ALA A 150 4.27 3.62 -15.52
CA ALA A 150 3.40 4.72 -15.13
C ALA A 150 3.99 5.54 -13.98
N ASN A 151 4.70 4.91 -13.03
CA ASN A 151 5.40 5.61 -11.97
C ASN A 151 6.53 6.50 -12.53
N LEU A 152 7.30 6.00 -13.49
CA LEU A 152 8.34 6.77 -14.16
C LEU A 152 7.77 7.93 -14.96
N GLU A 153 6.66 7.71 -15.70
CA GLU A 153 5.93 8.78 -16.40
C GLU A 153 5.53 9.91 -15.45
N GLY A 154 5.00 9.56 -14.26
CA GLY A 154 4.66 10.52 -13.21
C GLY A 154 5.87 11.35 -12.74
N ILE A 155 7.00 10.72 -12.50
CA ILE A 155 8.26 11.39 -12.11
C ILE A 155 8.69 12.38 -13.21
N VAL A 156 8.70 11.97 -14.48
CA VAL A 156 9.07 12.82 -15.61
C VAL A 156 8.08 13.98 -15.80
N ALA A 157 6.78 13.72 -15.61
CA ALA A 157 5.77 14.78 -15.70
C ALA A 157 5.99 15.86 -14.62
N ILE A 158 6.35 15.47 -13.40
CA ILE A 158 6.68 16.42 -12.32
C ILE A 158 7.90 17.26 -12.66
N GLU A 159 8.97 16.70 -13.24
CA GLU A 159 10.12 17.47 -13.68
C GLU A 159 9.73 18.55 -14.71
N GLN A 160 8.80 18.23 -15.62
CA GLN A 160 8.32 19.17 -16.63
C GLN A 160 7.43 20.29 -16.04
N ILE A 161 6.62 19.95 -15.02
CA ILE A 161 5.62 20.88 -14.44
C ILE A 161 6.23 21.75 -13.34
N LEU A 162 7.01 21.15 -12.44
CA LEU A 162 7.55 21.82 -11.25
C LEU A 162 9.03 22.19 -11.37
N GLY A 163 9.72 21.77 -12.44
CA GLY A 163 11.14 22.08 -12.67
C GLY A 163 12.06 21.36 -11.69
N ALA A 164 12.94 22.11 -11.02
CA ALA A 164 14.02 21.59 -10.19
C ALA A 164 13.62 21.22 -8.76
N VAL A 165 12.33 21.04 -8.45
CA VAL A 165 11.88 20.59 -7.13
C VAL A 165 12.44 19.18 -6.86
N PRO A 166 13.10 18.93 -5.70
CA PRO A 166 13.58 17.61 -5.35
C PRO A 166 12.46 16.57 -5.35
N GLN A 167 12.74 15.40 -5.89
CA GLN A 167 11.79 14.30 -5.93
C GLN A 167 12.37 13.09 -5.20
N ALA A 168 11.55 12.34 -4.49
CA ALA A 168 11.91 11.11 -3.79
C ALA A 168 11.06 9.93 -4.31
N ALA A 169 11.69 8.79 -4.49
CA ALA A 169 11.04 7.51 -4.79
C ALA A 169 10.90 6.70 -3.49
N VAL A 170 9.68 6.29 -3.18
CA VAL A 170 9.33 5.44 -2.03
C VAL A 170 8.79 4.12 -2.58
N PHE A 171 9.52 3.02 -2.32
CA PHE A 171 9.27 1.74 -2.97
C PHE A 171 8.40 0.82 -2.11
N ASP A 172 7.35 0.24 -2.72
CA ASP A 172 6.49 -0.76 -2.05
C ASP A 172 7.25 -2.00 -1.59
N THR A 173 8.35 -2.34 -2.27
CA THR A 173 9.19 -3.50 -1.93
C THR A 173 10.19 -3.22 -0.81
N ALA A 174 10.51 -1.95 -0.52
CA ALA A 174 11.62 -1.59 0.37
C ALA A 174 11.45 -2.11 1.81
N PHE A 175 10.24 -2.07 2.37
CA PHE A 175 9.97 -2.58 3.71
C PHE A 175 10.26 -4.08 3.87
N HIS A 176 10.20 -4.83 2.77
CA HIS A 176 10.44 -6.27 2.72
C HIS A 176 11.87 -6.63 2.31
N ALA A 177 12.71 -5.67 1.93
CA ALA A 177 14.05 -5.90 1.39
C ALA A 177 14.96 -6.68 2.36
N GLN A 178 14.76 -6.48 3.67
CA GLN A 178 15.54 -7.13 4.74
C GLN A 178 14.95 -8.46 5.23
N MET A 179 14.00 -9.07 4.50
CA MET A 179 13.52 -10.40 4.85
C MET A 179 14.68 -11.41 4.86
N PRO A 180 14.69 -12.38 5.81
CA PRO A 180 15.64 -13.47 5.78
C PRO A 180 15.62 -14.18 4.42
N GLU A 181 16.79 -14.54 3.89
CA GLU A 181 16.92 -15.18 2.57
C GLU A 181 16.07 -16.44 2.45
N MET A 182 15.97 -17.24 3.53
CA MET A 182 15.12 -18.44 3.58
C MET A 182 13.61 -18.15 3.42
N ALA A 183 13.16 -16.93 3.66
CA ALA A 183 11.77 -16.52 3.43
C ALA A 183 11.58 -15.90 2.03
N ALA A 184 12.67 -15.51 1.40
CA ALA A 184 12.67 -14.87 0.10
C ALA A 184 12.96 -15.82 -1.07
N ILE A 185 13.75 -16.88 -0.86
CA ILE A 185 14.09 -17.84 -1.91
C ILE A 185 12.88 -18.71 -2.31
N TYR A 186 12.72 -18.95 -3.60
CA TYR A 186 11.84 -20.01 -4.10
C TYR A 186 12.55 -21.37 -4.09
N PRO A 187 11.85 -22.47 -3.76
CA PRO A 187 12.45 -23.81 -3.73
C PRO A 187 12.62 -24.41 -5.15
N GLY A 188 13.33 -23.68 -6.01
CA GLY A 188 13.71 -24.05 -7.36
C GLY A 188 15.23 -24.18 -7.52
N PRO A 189 15.74 -24.26 -8.76
CA PRO A 189 17.17 -24.21 -9.03
C PRO A 189 17.81 -22.98 -8.39
N TYR A 190 19.01 -23.13 -7.81
CA TYR A 190 19.70 -22.02 -7.14
C TYR A 190 20.01 -20.86 -8.08
N GLU A 191 20.20 -21.14 -9.37
CA GLU A 191 20.39 -20.14 -10.41
C GLU A 191 19.23 -19.12 -10.50
N TRP A 192 18.04 -19.47 -10.00
CA TRP A 192 16.93 -18.49 -9.91
C TRP A 192 17.27 -17.35 -8.94
N LEU A 193 17.88 -17.68 -7.81
CA LEU A 193 18.31 -16.64 -6.86
C LEU A 193 19.44 -15.78 -7.44
N GLU A 194 20.36 -16.37 -8.21
CA GLU A 194 21.43 -15.66 -8.92
C GLU A 194 20.90 -14.75 -10.03
N GLN A 195 19.67 -14.99 -10.52
CA GLN A 195 18.94 -14.18 -11.49
C GLN A 195 17.92 -13.25 -10.82
N ASP A 196 18.02 -13.00 -9.52
CA ASP A 196 17.10 -12.17 -8.74
C ASP A 196 15.64 -12.65 -8.76
N ILE A 197 15.39 -13.94 -9.10
CA ILE A 197 14.07 -14.57 -9.03
C ILE A 197 13.82 -15.02 -7.59
N ARG A 198 13.21 -14.10 -6.84
CA ARG A 198 12.93 -14.27 -5.42
C ARG A 198 11.63 -13.59 -5.01
N ARG A 199 11.19 -13.80 -3.79
CA ARG A 199 10.11 -13.01 -3.19
C ARG A 199 10.59 -11.61 -2.88
N TYR A 200 9.87 -10.60 -3.39
CA TYR A 200 10.09 -9.17 -3.07
C TYR A 200 9.10 -8.69 -2.01
N GLY A 201 7.81 -9.01 -2.18
CA GLY A 201 6.74 -8.47 -1.35
C GLY A 201 6.32 -7.07 -1.79
N PHE A 202 5.07 -6.72 -1.51
CA PHE A 202 4.46 -5.44 -1.91
C PHE A 202 3.58 -4.90 -0.81
N HIS A 203 2.96 -3.72 -1.01
CA HIS A 203 2.27 -2.94 0.01
C HIS A 203 3.18 -2.62 1.22
N GLY A 204 4.49 -2.56 0.99
CA GLY A 204 5.46 -2.32 2.06
C GLY A 204 5.23 -1.00 2.78
N ILE A 205 4.83 0.05 2.06
CA ILE A 205 4.48 1.36 2.62
C ILE A 205 3.32 1.23 3.63
N SER A 206 2.27 0.51 3.26
CA SER A 206 1.13 0.24 4.14
C SER A 206 1.53 -0.60 5.35
N HIS A 207 2.29 -1.69 5.16
CA HIS A 207 2.73 -2.56 6.25
C HIS A 207 3.66 -1.82 7.22
N GLN A 208 4.55 -0.98 6.73
CA GLN A 208 5.44 -0.13 7.54
C GLN A 208 4.64 0.85 8.39
N TYR A 209 3.70 1.57 7.78
CA TYR A 209 2.80 2.47 8.48
C TYR A 209 2.00 1.75 9.56
N CYS A 210 1.35 0.63 9.21
CA CYS A 210 0.53 -0.14 10.15
C CYS A 210 1.33 -0.69 11.32
N ALA A 211 2.59 -1.07 11.12
CA ALA A 211 3.45 -1.54 12.20
C ALA A 211 3.76 -0.43 13.22
N ALA A 212 4.11 0.76 12.73
CA ALA A 212 4.35 1.93 13.58
C ALA A 212 3.07 2.34 14.32
N ARG A 213 1.94 2.39 13.60
CA ARG A 213 0.65 2.78 14.18
C ARG A 213 0.14 1.78 15.20
N ALA A 214 0.36 0.47 14.98
CA ALA A 214 0.02 -0.57 15.96
C ALA A 214 0.79 -0.37 17.27
N ALA A 215 2.07 -0.04 17.21
CA ALA A 215 2.89 0.25 18.39
C ALA A 215 2.35 1.44 19.19
N GLU A 216 1.94 2.51 18.50
CA GLU A 216 1.32 3.69 19.13
C GLU A 216 -0.02 3.35 19.79
N ILE A 217 -0.93 2.63 19.10
CA ILE A 217 -2.25 2.23 19.64
C ILE A 217 -2.09 1.36 20.87
N LEU A 218 -1.07 0.49 20.88
CA LEU A 218 -0.81 -0.44 21.97
C LEU A 218 0.02 0.17 23.10
N ASP A 219 0.53 1.39 22.94
CA ASP A 219 1.48 2.05 23.85
C ASP A 219 2.68 1.14 24.17
N ARG A 220 3.28 0.54 23.12
CA ARG A 220 4.41 -0.38 23.21
C ARG A 220 5.50 0.00 22.22
N ASP A 221 6.75 -0.27 22.57
CA ASP A 221 7.87 -0.11 21.65
C ASP A 221 7.75 -1.12 20.48
N LEU A 222 7.85 -0.63 19.25
CA LEU A 222 7.75 -1.45 18.04
C LEU A 222 8.80 -2.58 18.01
N LYS A 223 9.98 -2.34 18.62
CA LYS A 223 11.05 -3.35 18.69
C LYS A 223 10.67 -4.61 19.48
N ASP A 224 9.70 -4.50 20.38
CA ASP A 224 9.24 -5.58 21.26
C ASP A 224 7.98 -6.28 20.75
N LEU A 225 7.50 -5.90 19.54
CA LEU A 225 6.26 -6.40 18.96
C LEU A 225 6.49 -7.46 17.87
N ARG A 226 5.59 -8.46 17.88
CA ARG A 226 5.38 -9.43 16.81
C ARG A 226 3.99 -9.20 16.25
N LEU A 227 3.93 -8.72 15.03
CA LEU A 227 2.69 -8.30 14.38
C LEU A 227 2.43 -9.13 13.12
N VAL A 228 1.16 -9.47 12.89
CA VAL A 228 0.68 -9.83 11.55
C VAL A 228 -0.18 -8.66 11.06
N THR A 229 0.21 -8.04 9.97
CA THR A 229 -0.57 -6.99 9.32
C THR A 229 -1.27 -7.56 8.09
N CYS A 230 -2.56 -7.28 7.93
CA CYS A 230 -3.42 -7.75 6.85
C CYS A 230 -3.90 -6.54 6.06
N HIS A 231 -3.21 -6.22 4.97
CA HIS A 231 -3.66 -5.23 3.99
C HIS A 231 -4.66 -5.93 3.06
N LEU A 232 -5.94 -5.64 3.22
CA LEU A 232 -7.04 -6.28 2.51
C LEU A 232 -7.80 -5.22 1.69
N GLY A 233 -7.33 -4.97 0.48
CA GLY A 233 -7.98 -4.14 -0.54
C GLY A 233 -8.51 -4.97 -1.70
N ASN A 234 -8.53 -4.40 -2.91
CA ASN A 234 -8.71 -5.20 -4.13
C ASN A 234 -7.51 -6.13 -4.35
N GLY A 235 -6.27 -5.63 -4.12
CA GLY A 235 -5.10 -6.46 -3.87
C GLY A 235 -4.96 -6.75 -2.38
N CYS A 236 -4.50 -7.95 -2.01
CA CYS A 236 -4.36 -8.36 -0.62
C CYS A 236 -2.95 -8.90 -0.34
N SER A 237 -2.39 -8.48 0.79
CA SER A 237 -1.15 -9.06 1.30
C SER A 237 -1.12 -9.09 2.83
N LEU A 238 -0.36 -10.03 3.38
CA LEU A 238 -0.02 -10.09 4.79
C LEU A 238 1.49 -9.91 4.95
N ALA A 239 1.88 -9.33 6.07
CA ALA A 239 3.28 -9.32 6.50
C ALA A 239 3.42 -9.82 7.94
N ALA A 240 4.40 -10.66 8.17
CA ALA A 240 4.89 -11.02 9.49
C ALA A 240 6.00 -10.03 9.87
N ILE A 241 5.78 -9.28 10.96
CA ILE A 241 6.66 -8.19 11.37
C ILE A 241 7.16 -8.47 12.78
N ARG A 242 8.49 -8.51 12.94
CA ARG A 242 9.15 -8.69 14.24
C ARG A 242 10.11 -7.54 14.48
N GLY A 243 9.91 -6.83 15.59
CA GLY A 243 10.80 -5.72 15.96
C GLY A 243 10.83 -4.61 14.90
N GLY A 244 9.71 -4.34 14.25
CA GLY A 244 9.58 -3.34 13.19
C GLY A 244 10.11 -3.76 11.81
N ARG A 245 10.57 -5.02 11.64
CA ARG A 245 11.10 -5.53 10.36
C ARG A 245 10.20 -6.60 9.78
N SER A 246 9.95 -6.55 8.49
CA SER A 246 9.29 -7.64 7.76
C SER A 246 10.18 -8.89 7.76
N VAL A 247 9.67 -9.99 8.30
CA VAL A 247 10.37 -11.30 8.32
C VAL A 247 9.75 -12.30 7.35
N ASN A 248 8.52 -12.04 6.88
CA ASN A 248 7.86 -12.78 5.82
C ASN A 248 6.69 -11.95 5.26
N THR A 249 6.30 -12.21 4.02
CA THR A 249 5.11 -11.60 3.39
C THR A 249 4.49 -12.56 2.39
N THR A 250 3.23 -12.37 2.04
CA THR A 250 2.49 -13.29 1.17
C THR A 250 2.66 -13.01 -0.31
N MET A 251 2.76 -11.75 -0.75
CA MET A 251 3.07 -11.45 -2.14
C MET A 251 4.51 -11.84 -2.43
N GLY A 252 4.76 -12.33 -3.65
CA GLY A 252 6.01 -12.96 -4.03
C GLY A 252 6.88 -12.14 -4.96
N PHE A 253 7.30 -12.79 -6.05
CA PHE A 253 8.01 -12.19 -7.17
C PHE A 253 7.15 -11.11 -7.85
N THR A 254 5.84 -11.36 -7.92
CA THR A 254 4.82 -10.42 -8.39
C THR A 254 3.74 -10.23 -7.32
N PRO A 255 2.88 -9.20 -7.43
CA PRO A 255 1.75 -9.02 -6.53
C PRO A 255 0.57 -9.98 -6.81
N LEU A 256 0.81 -11.09 -7.52
CA LEU A 256 -0.17 -12.14 -7.78
C LEU A 256 -0.16 -13.25 -6.71
N GLU A 257 1.01 -13.62 -6.19
CA GLU A 257 1.16 -14.67 -5.17
C GLU A 257 0.49 -14.28 -3.84
N GLY A 258 0.05 -15.27 -3.08
CA GLY A 258 -0.48 -15.09 -1.72
C GLY A 258 -1.97 -15.36 -1.62
N LEU A 259 -2.69 -14.45 -1.00
CA LEU A 259 -4.12 -14.57 -0.75
C LEU A 259 -4.94 -14.54 -2.04
N MET A 260 -6.11 -15.17 -2.00
CA MET A 260 -7.20 -14.88 -2.93
C MET A 260 -7.58 -13.40 -2.80
N MET A 261 -7.73 -12.69 -3.93
CA MET A 261 -7.97 -11.24 -3.96
C MET A 261 -9.30 -10.93 -4.67
N GLY A 262 -9.57 -9.68 -4.98
CA GLY A 262 -10.77 -9.28 -5.72
C GLY A 262 -10.87 -9.95 -7.07
N SER A 263 -9.88 -9.75 -7.94
CA SER A 263 -9.80 -10.32 -9.30
C SER A 263 -8.59 -11.23 -9.53
N ARG A 264 -7.62 -11.28 -8.60
CA ARG A 264 -6.41 -12.11 -8.69
C ARG A 264 -6.59 -13.43 -7.97
N SER A 265 -6.02 -14.50 -8.55
CA SER A 265 -6.15 -15.85 -7.99
C SER A 265 -5.49 -16.02 -6.62
N GLY A 266 -4.39 -15.33 -6.35
CA GLY A 266 -3.45 -15.71 -5.30
C GLY A 266 -2.65 -16.95 -5.69
N SER A 267 -2.10 -17.63 -4.68
CA SER A 267 -1.30 -18.85 -4.87
C SER A 267 -2.16 -20.00 -5.41
N ILE A 268 -1.69 -20.62 -6.47
CA ILE A 268 -2.29 -21.83 -7.08
C ILE A 268 -1.19 -22.86 -7.35
N ASP A 269 -1.60 -24.10 -7.64
CA ASP A 269 -0.67 -25.17 -8.01
C ASP A 269 0.03 -24.86 -9.34
N PRO A 270 1.37 -24.76 -9.40
CA PRO A 270 2.11 -24.59 -10.66
C PRO A 270 1.81 -25.69 -11.69
N GLY A 271 1.52 -26.91 -11.25
CA GLY A 271 1.11 -28.04 -12.10
C GLY A 271 -0.19 -27.76 -12.85
N LEU A 272 -1.13 -26.99 -12.24
CA LEU A 272 -2.34 -26.54 -12.90
C LEU A 272 -2.02 -25.63 -14.09
N LEU A 273 -1.07 -24.71 -13.94
CA LEU A 273 -0.66 -23.80 -15.03
C LEU A 273 -0.08 -24.58 -16.20
N LEU A 274 0.82 -25.53 -15.92
CA LEU A 274 1.40 -26.41 -16.94
C LEU A 274 0.33 -27.27 -17.62
N HIS A 275 -0.68 -27.75 -16.87
CA HIS A 275 -1.82 -28.50 -17.44
C HIS A 275 -2.61 -27.62 -18.40
N LEU A 276 -2.98 -26.41 -18.00
CA LEU A 276 -3.75 -25.48 -18.83
C LEU A 276 -2.98 -25.05 -20.08
N LEU A 277 -1.69 -24.74 -19.98
CA LEU A 277 -0.84 -24.38 -21.12
C LEU A 277 -0.71 -25.48 -22.19
N ARG A 278 -0.95 -26.75 -21.84
CA ARG A 278 -1.01 -27.86 -22.80
C ARG A 278 -2.34 -27.94 -23.55
N GLN A 279 -3.35 -27.19 -23.10
CA GLN A 279 -4.65 -27.13 -23.76
C GLN A 279 -4.64 -26.08 -24.88
N PRO A 280 -5.24 -26.35 -26.07
CA PRO A 280 -5.16 -25.45 -27.22
C PRO A 280 -5.83 -24.08 -27.00
N ASN A 281 -6.67 -23.95 -25.97
CA ASN A 281 -7.43 -22.74 -25.70
C ASN A 281 -6.73 -21.78 -24.71
N TYR A 282 -5.52 -22.12 -24.21
CA TYR A 282 -4.77 -21.31 -23.25
C TYR A 282 -3.41 -20.94 -23.81
N SER A 283 -3.16 -19.65 -23.92
CA SER A 283 -1.83 -19.06 -24.14
C SER A 283 -1.27 -18.48 -22.84
N VAL A 284 0.00 -18.13 -22.80
CA VAL A 284 0.63 -17.42 -21.67
C VAL A 284 -0.13 -16.12 -21.37
N ASP A 285 -0.38 -15.27 -22.39
CA ASP A 285 -1.08 -13.99 -22.23
C ASP A 285 -2.50 -14.16 -21.71
N LYS A 286 -3.21 -15.20 -22.20
CA LYS A 286 -4.56 -15.50 -21.72
C LYS A 286 -4.57 -15.96 -20.27
N LEU A 287 -3.59 -16.78 -19.86
CA LEU A 287 -3.46 -17.20 -18.47
C LEU A 287 -3.08 -16.02 -17.57
N ASP A 288 -2.17 -15.17 -18.02
CA ASP A 288 -1.82 -13.95 -17.28
C ASP A 288 -3.06 -13.09 -17.03
N HIS A 289 -3.86 -12.85 -18.06
CA HIS A 289 -5.12 -12.11 -17.94
C HIS A 289 -6.09 -12.77 -16.97
N ILE A 290 -6.35 -14.09 -17.10
CA ILE A 290 -7.25 -14.84 -16.22
C ILE A 290 -6.80 -14.74 -14.75
N LEU A 291 -5.51 -14.95 -14.48
CA LEU A 291 -4.99 -14.98 -13.12
C LEU A 291 -5.02 -13.61 -12.44
N ASN A 292 -4.83 -12.54 -13.19
CA ASN A 292 -4.78 -11.19 -12.67
C ASN A 292 -6.13 -10.46 -12.66
N GLN A 293 -7.08 -10.81 -13.58
CA GLN A 293 -8.28 -10.01 -13.82
C GLN A 293 -9.60 -10.79 -13.80
N GLU A 294 -9.59 -12.13 -13.97
CA GLU A 294 -10.81 -12.94 -14.04
C GLU A 294 -10.88 -14.01 -12.95
N SER A 295 -10.06 -13.90 -11.93
CA SER A 295 -9.94 -14.85 -10.81
C SER A 295 -10.48 -14.26 -9.51
N GLY A 296 -10.05 -14.79 -8.38
CA GLY A 296 -10.39 -14.28 -7.06
C GLY A 296 -11.90 -14.31 -6.76
N LEU A 297 -12.37 -13.31 -6.03
CA LEU A 297 -13.79 -13.15 -5.69
C LEU A 297 -14.66 -13.11 -6.94
N GLU A 298 -14.23 -12.35 -7.95
CA GLU A 298 -14.94 -12.20 -9.22
C GLU A 298 -15.08 -13.54 -9.96
N GLY A 299 -13.97 -14.24 -10.15
CA GLY A 299 -13.95 -15.51 -10.87
C GLY A 299 -14.76 -16.61 -10.19
N VAL A 300 -14.67 -16.74 -8.87
CA VAL A 300 -15.41 -17.76 -8.11
C VAL A 300 -16.89 -17.40 -8.01
N SER A 301 -17.24 -16.17 -7.69
CA SER A 301 -18.63 -15.73 -7.56
C SER A 301 -19.32 -15.60 -8.91
N GLY A 302 -18.60 -15.13 -9.93
CA GLY A 302 -19.17 -14.71 -11.22
C GLY A 302 -20.03 -13.45 -11.09
N ILE A 303 -19.77 -12.61 -10.07
CA ILE A 303 -20.57 -11.41 -9.75
C ILE A 303 -19.68 -10.16 -9.84
N SER A 304 -18.67 -10.07 -8.96
CA SER A 304 -17.86 -8.86 -8.80
C SER A 304 -16.56 -9.15 -8.04
N SER A 305 -15.56 -8.31 -8.24
CA SER A 305 -14.37 -8.22 -7.41
C SER A 305 -14.61 -7.46 -6.09
N ASP A 306 -15.73 -6.74 -5.99
CA ASP A 306 -16.09 -5.95 -4.80
C ASP A 306 -16.78 -6.84 -3.75
N LEU A 307 -16.12 -6.97 -2.60
CA LEU A 307 -16.65 -7.77 -1.48
C LEU A 307 -18.02 -7.28 -0.97
N ARG A 308 -18.35 -6.00 -1.13
CA ARG A 308 -19.65 -5.46 -0.71
C ARG A 308 -20.79 -6.07 -1.53
N GLU A 309 -20.58 -6.24 -2.83
CA GLU A 309 -21.54 -6.89 -3.72
C GLU A 309 -21.63 -8.40 -3.45
N ILE A 310 -20.51 -9.04 -3.13
CA ILE A 310 -20.49 -10.45 -2.70
C ILE A 310 -21.30 -10.65 -1.43
N LEU A 311 -21.09 -9.82 -0.39
CA LEU A 311 -21.84 -9.89 0.86
C LEU A 311 -23.34 -9.62 0.66
N ALA A 312 -23.70 -8.68 -0.21
CA ALA A 312 -25.10 -8.42 -0.56
C ALA A 312 -25.75 -9.61 -1.26
N ALA A 313 -25.08 -10.21 -2.25
CA ALA A 313 -25.56 -11.41 -2.95
C ALA A 313 -25.67 -12.63 -2.03
N MET A 314 -24.72 -12.79 -1.11
CA MET A 314 -24.73 -13.83 -0.07
C MET A 314 -25.97 -13.68 0.84
N GLY A 315 -26.30 -12.46 1.26
CA GLY A 315 -27.51 -12.14 2.02
C GLY A 315 -28.82 -12.46 1.28
N GLN A 316 -28.78 -12.56 -0.04
CA GLN A 316 -29.90 -12.97 -0.91
C GLN A 316 -29.92 -14.48 -1.19
N GLY A 317 -29.03 -15.26 -0.56
CA GLY A 317 -28.96 -16.71 -0.70
C GLY A 317 -28.19 -17.20 -1.94
N ASN A 318 -27.34 -16.35 -2.55
CA ASN A 318 -26.52 -16.78 -3.68
C ASN A 318 -25.39 -17.71 -3.21
N SER A 319 -25.45 -18.98 -3.62
CA SER A 319 -24.49 -20.01 -3.18
C SER A 319 -23.07 -19.83 -3.72
N ARG A 320 -22.89 -19.23 -4.92
CA ARG A 320 -21.55 -18.94 -5.45
C ARG A 320 -20.91 -17.75 -4.72
N ALA A 321 -21.71 -16.74 -4.32
CA ALA A 321 -21.23 -15.65 -3.49
C ALA A 321 -20.77 -16.17 -2.11
N GLN A 322 -21.55 -17.08 -1.50
CA GLN A 322 -21.17 -17.77 -0.26
C GLN A 322 -19.85 -18.53 -0.42
N LEU A 323 -19.73 -19.33 -1.49
CA LEU A 323 -18.49 -20.08 -1.78
C LEU A 323 -17.29 -19.15 -1.97
N ALA A 324 -17.46 -18.03 -2.68
CA ALA A 324 -16.39 -17.05 -2.89
C ALA A 324 -15.94 -16.41 -1.57
N PHE A 325 -16.87 -16.04 -0.70
CA PHE A 325 -16.57 -15.52 0.64
C PHE A 325 -15.84 -16.56 1.50
N ASP A 326 -16.34 -17.80 1.53
CA ASP A 326 -15.75 -18.88 2.32
C ASP A 326 -14.33 -19.22 1.85
N ALA A 327 -14.10 -19.26 0.53
CA ALA A 327 -12.78 -19.47 -0.06
C ALA A 327 -11.81 -18.31 0.27
N TYR A 328 -12.29 -17.07 0.20
CA TYR A 328 -11.50 -15.88 0.57
C TYR A 328 -11.09 -15.91 2.04
N VAL A 329 -12.04 -16.19 2.94
CA VAL A 329 -11.77 -16.30 4.39
C VAL A 329 -10.85 -17.48 4.68
N HIS A 330 -11.02 -18.62 4.01
CA HIS A 330 -10.14 -19.79 4.17
C HIS A 330 -8.70 -19.47 3.76
N SER A 331 -8.53 -18.79 2.62
CA SER A 331 -7.21 -18.31 2.16
C SER A 331 -6.59 -17.36 3.20
N LEU A 332 -7.36 -16.40 3.71
CA LEU A 332 -6.89 -15.44 4.72
C LEU A 332 -6.43 -16.16 6.00
N ARG A 333 -7.24 -17.08 6.54
CA ARG A 333 -6.92 -17.88 7.73
C ARG A 333 -5.61 -18.67 7.55
N SER A 334 -5.45 -19.32 6.40
CA SER A 334 -4.27 -20.13 6.09
C SER A 334 -3.00 -19.28 6.07
N HIS A 335 -3.06 -18.10 5.45
CA HIS A 335 -1.92 -17.20 5.37
C HIS A 335 -1.61 -16.51 6.71
N ILE A 336 -2.62 -16.15 7.52
CA ILE A 336 -2.39 -15.69 8.90
C ILE A 336 -1.64 -16.77 9.70
N GLY A 337 -2.06 -18.03 9.59
CA GLY A 337 -1.37 -19.16 10.23
C GLY A 337 0.09 -19.31 9.80
N ALA A 338 0.38 -19.12 8.50
CA ALA A 338 1.75 -19.15 7.98
C ALA A 338 2.60 -17.98 8.51
N MET A 339 2.05 -16.77 8.57
CA MET A 339 2.73 -15.60 9.15
C MET A 339 3.01 -15.80 10.65
N LEU A 340 2.04 -16.37 11.38
CA LEU A 340 2.20 -16.69 12.80
C LEU A 340 3.35 -17.69 13.03
N ALA A 341 3.46 -18.73 12.19
CA ALA A 341 4.57 -19.69 12.26
C ALA A 341 5.93 -19.00 12.03
N SER A 342 6.02 -18.07 11.11
CA SER A 342 7.25 -17.29 10.84
C SER A 342 7.66 -16.39 12.03
N LEU A 343 6.68 -15.93 12.83
CA LEU A 343 6.93 -15.10 14.02
C LEU A 343 7.27 -15.94 15.27
N GLY A 344 6.84 -17.18 15.35
CA GLY A 344 6.94 -18.00 16.56
C GLY A 344 6.06 -17.48 17.71
N GLY A 345 4.93 -16.91 17.37
CA GLY A 345 3.97 -16.26 18.27
C GLY A 345 3.62 -14.85 17.80
N TRP A 346 2.63 -14.22 18.40
CA TRP A 346 2.18 -12.89 18.03
C TRP A 346 1.67 -12.09 19.23
N ASP A 347 1.76 -10.77 19.12
CA ASP A 347 1.24 -9.82 20.11
C ASP A 347 -0.03 -9.16 19.58
N ALA A 348 -0.10 -8.90 18.25
CA ALA A 348 -1.29 -8.35 17.62
C ALA A 348 -1.46 -8.80 16.15
N LEU A 349 -2.74 -8.75 15.73
CA LEU A 349 -3.22 -8.87 14.36
C LEU A 349 -3.84 -7.54 13.96
N ALA A 350 -3.35 -6.92 12.88
CA ALA A 350 -3.85 -5.64 12.39
C ALA A 350 -4.52 -5.80 11.03
N PHE A 351 -5.75 -5.32 10.89
CA PHE A 351 -6.50 -5.24 9.64
C PHE A 351 -6.48 -3.81 9.10
N THR A 352 -6.23 -3.66 7.79
CA THR A 352 -6.15 -2.36 7.12
C THR A 352 -6.63 -2.46 5.67
N ALA A 353 -6.69 -1.34 4.99
CA ALA A 353 -7.28 -1.15 3.67
C ALA A 353 -8.78 -1.46 3.60
N GLY A 354 -9.41 -1.23 2.43
CA GLY A 354 -10.85 -1.15 2.30
C GLY A 354 -11.63 -2.30 2.93
N VAL A 355 -11.27 -3.54 2.63
CA VAL A 355 -11.91 -4.74 3.22
C VAL A 355 -11.53 -4.91 4.68
N GLY A 356 -10.25 -4.73 5.02
CA GLY A 356 -9.75 -4.85 6.39
C GLY A 356 -10.41 -3.84 7.34
N GLU A 357 -10.60 -2.62 6.89
CA GLU A 357 -11.19 -1.52 7.68
C GLU A 357 -12.72 -1.63 7.80
N HIS A 358 -13.42 -2.04 6.74
CA HIS A 358 -14.87 -1.89 6.67
C HIS A 358 -15.66 -3.21 6.72
N ALA A 359 -15.03 -4.37 6.45
CA ALA A 359 -15.74 -5.65 6.42
C ALA A 359 -15.65 -6.40 7.78
N ALA A 360 -16.49 -6.01 8.74
CA ALA A 360 -16.57 -6.66 10.05
C ALA A 360 -16.78 -8.18 9.97
N ALA A 361 -17.52 -8.67 8.97
CA ALA A 361 -17.76 -10.10 8.75
C ALA A 361 -16.46 -10.85 8.40
N VAL A 362 -15.56 -10.25 7.61
CA VAL A 362 -14.26 -10.84 7.27
C VAL A 362 -13.37 -10.93 8.50
N ARG A 363 -13.29 -9.84 9.28
CA ARG A 363 -12.49 -9.82 10.51
C ARG A 363 -12.98 -10.86 11.52
N ALA A 364 -14.29 -10.93 11.73
CA ALA A 364 -14.90 -11.92 12.63
C ALA A 364 -14.59 -13.34 12.18
N ALA A 365 -14.88 -13.65 10.91
CA ALA A 365 -14.60 -14.96 10.35
C ALA A 365 -13.10 -15.32 10.42
N ALA A 366 -12.19 -14.39 10.09
CA ALA A 366 -10.76 -14.65 10.18
C ALA A 366 -10.32 -14.95 11.62
N CYS A 367 -10.74 -14.13 12.60
CA CYS A 367 -10.33 -14.24 13.99
C CYS A 367 -10.85 -15.52 14.68
N GLU A 368 -12.05 -15.99 14.33
CA GLU A 368 -12.66 -17.20 14.88
C GLU A 368 -11.73 -18.42 14.79
N ALA A 369 -10.99 -18.57 13.70
CA ALA A 369 -10.07 -19.67 13.48
C ALA A 369 -8.92 -19.73 14.48
N PHE A 370 -8.64 -18.64 15.19
CA PHE A 370 -7.52 -18.53 16.15
C PHE A 370 -7.98 -18.45 17.61
N ALA A 371 -9.26 -18.73 17.88
CA ALA A 371 -9.78 -18.77 19.24
C ALA A 371 -9.04 -19.77 20.13
N PHE A 372 -8.58 -20.89 19.57
CA PHE A 372 -7.78 -21.89 20.28
C PHE A 372 -6.41 -21.39 20.74
N LEU A 373 -5.92 -20.25 20.17
CA LEU A 373 -4.71 -19.56 20.61
C LEU A 373 -5.00 -18.41 21.57
N GLY A 374 -6.25 -18.28 22.04
CA GLY A 374 -6.66 -17.25 22.98
C GLY A 374 -7.00 -15.91 22.35
N LEU A 375 -7.05 -15.82 21.00
CA LEU A 375 -7.57 -14.63 20.32
C LEU A 375 -9.08 -14.56 20.51
N LYS A 376 -9.57 -13.44 21.06
CA LYS A 376 -10.99 -13.17 21.24
C LYS A 376 -11.33 -11.79 20.71
N LEU A 377 -12.33 -11.74 19.84
CA LEU A 377 -12.83 -10.51 19.26
C LEU A 377 -14.01 -9.98 20.09
N ASP A 378 -14.05 -8.68 20.32
CA ASP A 378 -15.21 -7.99 20.85
C ASP A 378 -16.18 -7.70 19.69
N SER A 379 -17.33 -8.38 19.68
CA SER A 379 -18.29 -8.30 18.56
C SER A 379 -18.92 -6.91 18.41
N GLU A 380 -19.13 -6.18 19.51
CA GLU A 380 -19.70 -4.83 19.47
C GLU A 380 -18.69 -3.83 18.91
N LYS A 381 -17.45 -3.90 19.36
CA LYS A 381 -16.37 -3.06 18.80
C LYS A 381 -16.13 -3.36 17.33
N ASN A 382 -16.10 -4.63 16.95
CA ASN A 382 -15.91 -5.03 15.56
C ASN A 382 -17.01 -4.49 14.65
N ALA A 383 -18.24 -4.42 15.11
CA ALA A 383 -19.38 -3.92 14.33
C ALA A 383 -19.38 -2.39 14.16
N GLN A 384 -18.70 -1.63 15.02
CA GLN A 384 -18.73 -0.16 15.00
C GLN A 384 -17.88 0.46 13.90
N SER A 385 -17.04 -0.30 13.18
CA SER A 385 -16.15 0.18 12.09
C SER A 385 -15.33 1.43 12.47
N ARG A 386 -14.94 1.55 13.75
CA ARG A 386 -14.06 2.62 14.20
C ARG A 386 -12.64 2.29 13.80
N LEU A 387 -11.96 3.27 13.25
CA LEU A 387 -10.57 3.17 12.78
C LEU A 387 -9.59 3.53 13.91
N ASP A 388 -8.36 3.06 13.77
CA ASP A 388 -7.28 3.20 14.74
C ASP A 388 -7.68 2.73 16.14
N TRP A 389 -8.27 1.55 16.17
CA TRP A 389 -8.85 1.02 17.39
C TRP A 389 -8.53 -0.47 17.61
N ASP A 390 -8.41 -0.82 18.89
CA ASP A 390 -8.30 -2.19 19.37
C ASP A 390 -9.69 -2.80 19.59
N ILE A 391 -10.02 -3.77 18.79
CA ILE A 391 -11.31 -4.48 18.78
C ILE A 391 -11.24 -5.86 19.45
N ALA A 392 -10.11 -6.19 20.11
CA ALA A 392 -10.03 -7.42 20.89
C ALA A 392 -10.85 -7.32 22.17
N ALA A 393 -11.38 -8.45 22.64
CA ALA A 393 -11.99 -8.56 23.95
C ALA A 393 -10.94 -8.30 25.06
N PRO A 394 -11.36 -7.83 26.25
CA PRO A 394 -10.43 -7.52 27.34
C PRO A 394 -9.56 -8.71 27.79
N ASP A 395 -10.10 -9.92 27.70
CA ASP A 395 -9.42 -11.17 28.08
C ASP A 395 -8.74 -11.89 26.89
N SER A 396 -8.65 -11.23 25.74
CA SER A 396 -7.89 -11.76 24.59
C SER A 396 -6.38 -11.70 24.87
N THR A 397 -5.68 -12.79 24.59
CA THR A 397 -4.21 -12.85 24.70
C THR A 397 -3.50 -12.17 23.55
N VAL A 398 -4.20 -11.92 22.46
CA VAL A 398 -3.70 -11.26 21.24
C VAL A 398 -4.56 -10.04 20.95
N ARG A 399 -3.95 -8.89 20.71
CA ARG A 399 -4.72 -7.68 20.35
C ARG A 399 -5.16 -7.76 18.90
N VAL A 400 -6.31 -7.20 18.58
CA VAL A 400 -6.85 -7.12 17.22
C VAL A 400 -7.11 -5.66 16.88
N LEU A 401 -6.40 -5.15 15.89
CA LEU A 401 -6.43 -3.74 15.54
C LEU A 401 -7.12 -3.54 14.19
N VAL A 402 -7.87 -2.45 14.08
CA VAL A 402 -8.33 -1.92 12.80
C VAL A 402 -7.60 -0.59 12.60
N ILE A 403 -6.74 -0.53 11.60
CA ILE A 403 -5.88 0.63 11.34
C ILE A 403 -6.25 1.22 9.99
N HIS A 404 -6.54 2.52 9.97
CA HIS A 404 -6.75 3.26 8.74
C HIS A 404 -5.40 3.44 8.02
N THR A 405 -5.27 2.85 6.83
CA THR A 405 -4.02 3.00 6.06
C THR A 405 -3.81 4.45 5.63
N GLN A 406 -2.61 4.95 5.83
CA GLN A 406 -2.20 6.30 5.48
C GLN A 406 -0.92 6.25 4.62
N GLU A 407 -1.01 5.58 3.47
CA GLU A 407 0.14 5.39 2.57
C GLU A 407 0.70 6.73 2.10
N ASP A 408 -0.17 7.68 1.75
CA ASP A 408 0.26 9.01 1.27
C ASP A 408 1.01 9.77 2.38
N TRP A 409 0.54 9.67 3.63
CA TRP A 409 1.23 10.27 4.76
C TRP A 409 2.58 9.56 5.04
N GLU A 410 2.63 8.23 4.90
CA GLU A 410 3.88 7.48 5.06
C GLU A 410 4.91 7.87 3.99
N ILE A 411 4.48 8.04 2.74
CA ILE A 411 5.33 8.56 1.66
C ILE A 411 5.87 9.95 2.03
N ALA A 412 5.00 10.84 2.52
CA ALA A 412 5.43 12.16 2.95
C ALA A 412 6.42 12.09 4.13
N ARG A 413 6.20 11.19 5.09
CA ARG A 413 7.12 10.94 6.22
C ARG A 413 8.49 10.43 5.76
N GLU A 414 8.53 9.55 4.77
CA GLU A 414 9.78 9.08 4.16
C GLU A 414 10.53 10.24 3.46
N CYS A 415 9.81 11.08 2.71
CA CYS A 415 10.41 12.29 2.11
C CYS A 415 11.00 13.23 3.17
N TRP A 416 10.27 13.44 4.26
CA TRP A 416 10.76 14.25 5.38
C TRP A 416 12.05 13.68 5.97
N LYS A 417 12.13 12.37 6.21
CA LYS A 417 13.34 11.72 6.72
C LYS A 417 14.52 11.93 5.77
N LEU A 418 14.32 11.74 4.46
CA LEU A 418 15.38 11.92 3.46
C LEU A 418 15.93 13.34 3.42
N THR A 419 15.13 14.36 3.69
CA THR A 419 15.57 15.76 3.68
C THR A 419 16.37 16.17 4.93
N ARG A 420 16.41 15.33 5.96
CA ARG A 420 17.10 15.59 7.24
C ARG A 420 18.41 14.81 7.40
N HIS A 421 18.71 13.93 6.47
CA HIS A 421 19.97 13.19 6.36
C HIS A 421 20.83 13.74 5.23
#